data_f3d72aca362df07692583a05bfd50763
#
_entry.id   f3d72aca362df07692583a05bfd50763
#
_cell.length_a   1.000
_cell.length_b   1.000
_cell.length_c   1.000
_cell.angle_alpha   90.00
_cell.angle_beta   90.00
_cell.angle_gamma   90.00
#
_symmetry.space_group_name_H-M   'P 1'
#
loop_
_entity.id
_entity.type
_entity.pdbx_description
1 polymer ?
#
loop_
_entity_poly.entity_id
_entity_poly.type
_entity_poly.pdbx_seq_one_letter_code
_entity_poly.pdbx_strand_id
1 'polypeptide(L)'
;YVAECKFGTFTDTEDSTGQPVLPDDDMNLTSGVTLLADHSTINERLIPPTWDELSSVLSRFVGTQEQRPSKYSAIKINGIRAYEYARKGIPVELPMRTISISNIELVAYGFPYFTICVTCSGGTYIRSLLRDICIQLGIPGTMTSLARTCVGPFDIQSAYIAEELTIHGEKLLLPTDIAVSHLSKVDVDSVQLKMMVQGKELPIVEAFSHTIPSNKYRAYGPHGFVGILKRTKHSLKVDKNIFIEG
;
A
#
# COMPACT_ATOMS: atom_id res chain seq x y z
N TYR A 1 5.72 4.96 2.68
CA TYR A 1 5.90 4.38 4.00
C TYR A 1 7.33 4.58 4.47
N VAL A 2 7.50 4.78 5.79
CA VAL A 2 8.77 4.62 6.48
C VAL A 2 8.62 3.42 7.41
N ALA A 3 9.54 2.47 7.31
CA ALA A 3 9.49 1.22 8.07
C ALA A 3 10.86 0.89 8.66
N GLU A 4 10.86 0.49 9.93
CA GLU A 4 12.05 0.01 10.63
C GLU A 4 11.99 -1.51 10.79
N CYS A 5 13.12 -2.16 10.59
CA CYS A 5 13.32 -3.57 10.80
C CYS A 5 14.45 -3.81 11.80
N LYS A 6 14.30 -4.83 12.63
CA LYS A 6 15.33 -5.33 13.53
C LYS A 6 15.79 -6.70 13.06
N PHE A 7 17.06 -6.85 12.77
CA PHE A 7 17.70 -8.16 12.54
C PHE A 7 17.72 -9.00 13.82
N GLY A 8 17.70 -10.31 13.66
CA GLY A 8 17.87 -11.28 14.74
C GLY A 8 16.83 -12.38 14.78
N THR A 9 15.57 -12.14 14.43
CA THR A 9 14.52 -13.16 14.47
C THR A 9 13.40 -12.87 13.47
N PHE A 10 12.72 -13.93 13.04
CA PHE A 10 11.39 -13.81 12.41
C PHE A 10 10.30 -13.97 13.47
N THR A 11 9.14 -13.38 13.21
CA THR A 11 7.93 -13.60 14.02
C THR A 11 6.79 -14.10 13.14
N ASP A 12 5.84 -14.78 13.73
CA ASP A 12 4.67 -15.33 13.04
C ASP A 12 3.78 -14.24 12.41
N THR A 13 3.76 -13.02 12.98
CA THR A 13 3.03 -11.85 12.44
C THR A 13 3.87 -11.00 11.50
N GLU A 14 5.18 -11.30 11.33
CA GLU A 14 6.16 -10.50 10.57
C GLU A 14 6.41 -9.10 11.19
N ASP A 15 5.95 -8.85 12.41
CA ASP A 15 6.18 -7.63 13.18
C ASP A 15 6.49 -7.92 14.66
N SER A 16 6.91 -6.91 15.41
CA SER A 16 7.36 -7.05 16.81
C SER A 16 6.27 -7.49 17.79
N THR A 17 5.02 -7.61 17.37
CA THR A 17 3.90 -8.08 18.22
C THR A 17 3.73 -9.59 18.19
N GLY A 18 4.39 -10.27 17.26
CA GLY A 18 4.31 -11.72 17.09
C GLY A 18 5.25 -12.51 17.99
N GLN A 19 5.06 -13.83 17.95
CA GLN A 19 5.96 -14.77 18.63
C GLN A 19 7.12 -15.15 17.71
N PRO A 20 8.34 -15.33 18.23
CA PRO A 20 9.47 -15.81 17.46
C PRO A 20 9.14 -17.16 16.80
N VAL A 21 9.49 -17.28 15.52
CA VAL A 21 9.33 -18.51 14.74
C VAL A 21 10.61 -18.84 13.98
N LEU A 22 10.82 -20.13 13.75
CA LEU A 22 11.81 -20.59 12.78
C LEU A 22 11.30 -20.28 11.36
N PRO A 23 12.20 -20.00 10.41
CA PRO A 23 11.82 -19.91 9.01
C PRO A 23 11.12 -21.20 8.58
N ASP A 24 9.97 -21.06 7.92
CA ASP A 24 9.30 -22.18 7.27
C ASP A 24 10.21 -22.72 6.14
N ASP A 25 10.06 -23.99 5.75
CA ASP A 25 10.77 -24.60 4.60
C ASP A 25 10.54 -23.83 3.30
N ASP A 26 9.44 -23.10 3.20
CA ASP A 26 9.10 -22.16 2.11
C ASP A 26 9.98 -20.89 2.09
N MET A 27 10.64 -20.55 3.19
CA MET A 27 11.63 -19.48 3.24
C MET A 27 12.98 -20.08 2.84
N ASN A 28 13.24 -20.22 1.53
CA ASN A 28 14.54 -20.61 0.99
C ASN A 28 15.63 -19.67 1.48
N LEU A 29 16.07 -19.80 2.71
CA LEU A 29 17.28 -19.19 3.22
C LEU A 29 18.44 -19.87 2.53
N THR A 30 18.87 -19.32 1.41
CA THR A 30 20.02 -19.79 0.66
C THR A 30 21.24 -19.71 1.57
N SER A 31 21.64 -20.91 2.02
CA SER A 31 22.93 -21.27 2.60
C SER A 31 23.44 -20.46 3.81
N GLY A 32 23.50 -21.11 4.94
CA GLY A 32 24.42 -20.80 6.03
C GLY A 32 23.83 -20.27 7.32
N VAL A 33 22.52 -20.02 7.41
CA VAL A 33 21.90 -19.68 8.69
C VAL A 33 21.52 -20.96 9.43
N THR A 34 22.43 -21.49 10.24
CA THR A 34 22.08 -22.48 11.24
C THR A 34 21.35 -21.73 12.36
N LEU A 35 20.02 -21.74 12.32
CA LEU A 35 19.22 -21.25 13.42
C LEU A 35 19.43 -22.20 14.60
N LEU A 36 20.06 -21.67 15.65
CA LEU A 36 20.16 -22.40 16.90
C LEU A 36 18.74 -22.53 17.48
N ALA A 37 18.43 -23.72 18.00
CA ALA A 37 17.13 -24.02 18.62
C ALA A 37 16.81 -23.18 19.86
N ASP A 38 17.75 -22.36 20.30
CA ASP A 38 17.63 -21.43 21.40
C ASP A 38 17.44 -19.99 20.87
N HIS A 39 16.23 -19.49 20.94
CA HIS A 39 15.80 -18.17 20.46
C HIS A 39 16.57 -16.98 21.08
N SER A 40 17.42 -17.21 22.08
CA SER A 40 18.12 -16.16 22.83
C SER A 40 19.48 -15.74 22.25
N THR A 41 20.09 -16.49 21.35
CA THR A 41 21.53 -16.36 21.02
C THR A 41 21.86 -16.08 19.56
N ILE A 42 20.92 -15.66 18.74
CA ILE A 42 21.17 -15.32 17.33
C ILE A 42 22.10 -14.09 17.18
N ASN A 43 22.18 -13.24 18.18
CA ASN A 43 22.90 -11.96 18.11
C ASN A 43 24.44 -12.08 18.07
N GLU A 44 25.03 -13.17 18.50
CA GLU A 44 26.50 -13.27 18.61
C GLU A 44 27.22 -13.80 17.36
N ARG A 45 26.48 -14.29 16.35
CA ARG A 45 27.05 -14.86 15.12
C ARG A 45 26.61 -14.22 13.81
N LEU A 46 25.72 -13.23 13.85
CA LEU A 46 25.31 -12.53 12.64
C LEU A 46 26.40 -11.56 12.21
N ILE A 47 26.91 -11.74 11.00
CA ILE A 47 27.78 -10.74 10.37
C ILE A 47 26.87 -9.61 9.88
N PRO A 48 27.00 -8.38 10.44
CA PRO A 48 26.20 -7.25 9.98
C PRO A 48 26.44 -6.98 8.48
N PRO A 49 25.42 -6.82 7.65
CA PRO A 49 25.62 -6.39 6.29
C PRO A 49 26.19 -4.98 6.27
N THR A 50 26.99 -4.66 5.28
CA THR A 50 27.42 -3.28 5.05
C THR A 50 26.26 -2.44 4.52
N TRP A 51 26.39 -1.11 4.58
CA TRP A 51 25.43 -0.17 3.97
C TRP A 51 25.23 -0.48 2.48
N ASP A 52 26.32 -0.75 1.75
CA ASP A 52 26.28 -1.01 0.31
C ASP A 52 25.61 -2.35 -0.02
N GLU A 53 25.86 -3.40 0.74
CA GLU A 53 25.21 -4.69 0.60
C GLU A 53 23.69 -4.56 0.81
N LEU A 54 23.28 -3.89 1.89
CA LEU A 54 21.87 -3.66 2.19
C LEU A 54 21.22 -2.82 1.08
N SER A 55 21.84 -1.73 0.66
CA SER A 55 21.35 -0.87 -0.44
C SER A 55 21.26 -1.63 -1.77
N SER A 56 22.23 -2.50 -2.05
CA SER A 56 22.22 -3.35 -3.25
C SER A 56 21.05 -4.34 -3.23
N VAL A 57 20.74 -4.94 -2.09
CA VAL A 57 19.58 -5.82 -1.94
C VAL A 57 18.29 -5.03 -2.11
N LEU A 58 18.14 -3.86 -1.47
CA LEU A 58 16.96 -3.02 -1.60
C LEU A 58 16.67 -2.66 -3.06
N SER A 59 17.69 -2.33 -3.85
CA SER A 59 17.53 -1.96 -5.26
C SER A 59 16.89 -3.06 -6.12
N ARG A 60 17.04 -4.33 -5.75
CA ARG A 60 16.45 -5.47 -6.47
C ARG A 60 14.93 -5.56 -6.30
N PHE A 61 14.38 -4.90 -5.28
CA PHE A 61 12.94 -4.86 -5.03
C PHE A 61 12.22 -3.76 -5.81
N VAL A 62 12.94 -2.89 -6.52
CA VAL A 62 12.32 -1.87 -7.39
C VAL A 62 11.73 -2.53 -8.62
N GLY A 63 10.49 -2.17 -8.95
CA GLY A 63 9.76 -2.70 -10.10
C GLY A 63 8.51 -3.49 -9.72
N THR A 64 8.00 -4.24 -10.69
CA THR A 64 6.83 -5.10 -10.51
C THR A 64 7.27 -6.50 -10.12
N GLN A 65 6.67 -7.05 -9.08
CA GLN A 65 7.03 -8.37 -8.55
C GLN A 65 5.84 -9.04 -7.87
N GLU A 66 5.95 -10.36 -7.68
CA GLU A 66 4.99 -11.14 -6.89
C GLU A 66 5.39 -11.12 -5.42
N GLN A 67 4.42 -10.86 -4.55
CA GLN A 67 4.60 -10.87 -3.09
C GLN A 67 3.66 -11.88 -2.45
N ARG A 68 4.18 -12.68 -1.52
CA ARG A 68 3.37 -13.52 -0.64
C ARG A 68 2.90 -12.67 0.54
N PRO A 69 1.58 -12.44 0.68
CA PRO A 69 1.04 -11.67 1.79
C PRO A 69 1.25 -12.37 3.14
N SER A 70 1.26 -11.58 4.22
CA SER A 70 1.28 -12.13 5.59
C SER A 70 0.03 -12.95 5.89
N LYS A 71 0.19 -14.05 6.62
CA LYS A 71 -0.93 -14.86 7.16
C LYS A 71 -1.84 -14.01 8.06
N TYR A 72 -1.28 -13.00 8.73
CA TYR A 72 -2.02 -12.03 9.55
C TYR A 72 -2.51 -10.83 8.73
N SER A 73 -3.26 -11.10 7.67
CA SER A 73 -3.83 -10.07 6.79
C SER A 73 -5.36 -10.11 6.76
N ALA A 74 -5.98 -9.04 6.26
CA ALA A 74 -7.42 -8.94 6.09
C ALA A 74 -7.92 -9.55 4.75
N ILE A 75 -7.07 -10.26 4.02
CA ILE A 75 -7.44 -10.98 2.79
C ILE A 75 -8.50 -12.01 3.13
N LYS A 76 -9.57 -12.05 2.34
CA LYS A 76 -10.63 -13.04 2.51
C LYS A 76 -10.37 -14.27 1.65
N ILE A 77 -10.45 -15.44 2.29
CA ILE A 77 -10.41 -16.76 1.67
C ILE A 77 -11.69 -17.47 2.07
N ASN A 78 -12.48 -17.86 1.09
CA ASN A 78 -13.80 -18.46 1.30
C ASN A 78 -14.70 -17.62 2.25
N GLY A 79 -14.61 -16.27 2.14
CA GLY A 79 -15.40 -15.34 2.95
C GLY A 79 -14.83 -15.01 4.33
N ILE A 80 -13.84 -15.78 4.83
CA ILE A 80 -13.20 -15.62 6.15
C ILE A 80 -11.87 -14.90 5.97
N ARG A 81 -11.49 -14.04 6.89
CA ARG A 81 -10.22 -13.30 6.82
C ARG A 81 -9.03 -14.19 7.18
N ALA A 82 -7.90 -14.01 6.50
CA ALA A 82 -6.69 -14.82 6.68
C ALA A 82 -6.21 -14.84 8.14
N TYR A 83 -6.25 -13.70 8.83
CA TYR A 83 -5.84 -13.62 10.24
C TYR A 83 -6.71 -14.48 11.17
N GLU A 84 -7.97 -14.79 10.80
CA GLU A 84 -8.85 -15.66 11.60
C GLU A 84 -8.42 -17.11 11.51
N TYR A 85 -7.94 -17.55 10.33
CA TYR A 85 -7.31 -18.87 10.16
C TYR A 85 -6.00 -18.95 10.96
N ALA A 86 -5.14 -17.92 10.83
CA ALA A 86 -3.86 -17.87 11.52
C ALA A 86 -4.02 -17.98 13.05
N ARG A 87 -4.96 -17.23 13.63
CA ARG A 87 -5.26 -17.29 15.08
C ARG A 87 -5.78 -18.65 15.56
N LYS A 88 -6.41 -19.42 14.70
CA LYS A 88 -6.91 -20.76 15.00
C LYS A 88 -5.87 -21.85 14.72
N GLY A 89 -4.68 -21.48 14.27
CA GLY A 89 -3.65 -22.43 13.86
C GLY A 89 -4.01 -23.25 12.62
N ILE A 90 -4.99 -22.81 11.83
CA ILE A 90 -5.42 -23.50 10.62
C ILE A 90 -4.56 -23.02 9.46
N PRO A 91 -3.79 -23.92 8.82
CA PRO A 91 -2.98 -23.56 7.67
C PRO A 91 -3.87 -23.07 6.52
N VAL A 92 -3.48 -21.97 5.89
CA VAL A 92 -4.17 -21.42 4.73
C VAL A 92 -3.14 -20.91 3.74
N GLU A 93 -3.31 -21.29 2.49
CA GLU A 93 -2.48 -20.78 1.40
C GLU A 93 -3.05 -19.45 0.91
N LEU A 94 -2.21 -18.42 0.89
CA LEU A 94 -2.57 -17.10 0.42
C LEU A 94 -2.13 -16.92 -1.04
N PRO A 95 -3.00 -16.40 -1.91
CA PRO A 95 -2.63 -16.15 -3.29
C PRO A 95 -1.51 -15.09 -3.35
N MET A 96 -0.53 -15.33 -4.21
CA MET A 96 0.47 -14.33 -4.55
C MET A 96 -0.20 -13.08 -5.10
N ARG A 97 0.42 -11.94 -4.91
CA ARG A 97 -0.08 -10.65 -5.37
C ARG A 97 0.98 -9.92 -6.16
N THR A 98 0.61 -9.47 -7.33
CA THR A 98 1.44 -8.55 -8.10
C THR A 98 1.45 -7.19 -7.41
N ILE A 99 2.62 -6.72 -7.00
CA ILE A 99 2.86 -5.41 -6.41
C ILE A 99 3.87 -4.64 -7.28
N SER A 100 3.91 -3.33 -7.11
CA SER A 100 4.92 -2.49 -7.76
C SER A 100 5.56 -1.56 -6.73
N ILE A 101 6.88 -1.57 -6.67
CA ILE A 101 7.69 -0.67 -5.85
C ILE A 101 8.36 0.32 -6.79
N SER A 102 7.99 1.59 -6.70
CA SER A 102 8.55 2.63 -7.57
C SER A 102 9.86 3.20 -7.00
N ASN A 103 10.01 3.19 -5.68
CA ASN A 103 11.24 3.61 -5.01
C ASN A 103 11.38 2.91 -3.66
N ILE A 104 12.63 2.61 -3.28
CA ILE A 104 13.00 2.10 -1.97
C ILE A 104 14.40 2.64 -1.62
N GLU A 105 14.52 3.26 -0.47
CA GLU A 105 15.75 3.91 -0.01
C GLU A 105 16.08 3.47 1.41
N LEU A 106 17.37 3.22 1.68
CA LEU A 106 17.88 3.03 3.02
C LEU A 106 18.05 4.41 3.66
N VAL A 107 17.25 4.69 4.69
CA VAL A 107 17.23 6.00 5.38
C VAL A 107 18.21 6.03 6.56
N ALA A 108 18.26 4.92 7.30
CA ALA A 108 19.16 4.77 8.43
C ALA A 108 19.59 3.32 8.58
N TYR A 109 20.81 3.12 9.06
CA TYR A 109 21.33 1.81 9.39
C TYR A 109 22.29 1.88 10.57
N GLY A 110 22.03 1.04 11.55
CA GLY A 110 22.88 0.82 12.71
C GLY A 110 22.51 -0.53 13.29
N PHE A 111 23.34 -1.56 13.01
CA PHE A 111 23.03 -2.93 13.43
C PHE A 111 22.64 -3.02 14.91
N PRO A 112 21.54 -3.71 15.26
CA PRO A 112 20.73 -4.59 14.43
C PRO A 112 19.54 -3.90 13.71
N TYR A 113 19.46 -2.60 13.62
CA TYR A 113 18.32 -1.89 13.03
C TYR A 113 18.64 -1.28 11.67
N PHE A 114 17.64 -1.29 10.76
CA PHE A 114 17.67 -0.49 9.56
C PHE A 114 16.28 0.11 9.28
N THR A 115 16.27 1.27 8.65
CA THR A 115 15.04 1.98 8.29
C THR A 115 15.02 2.22 6.79
N ILE A 116 13.90 1.90 6.15
CA ILE A 116 13.66 2.16 4.73
C ILE A 116 12.53 3.16 4.54
N CYS A 117 12.65 3.96 3.47
CA CYS A 117 11.54 4.71 2.89
C CYS A 117 11.13 4.01 1.59
N VAL A 118 9.84 3.66 1.45
CA VAL A 118 9.35 2.92 0.28
C VAL A 118 8.10 3.56 -0.31
N THR A 119 8.11 3.74 -1.64
CA THR A 119 6.95 4.15 -2.44
C THR A 119 6.48 2.96 -3.26
N CYS A 120 5.23 2.55 -3.05
CA CYS A 120 4.71 1.31 -3.63
C CYS A 120 3.22 1.41 -3.98
N SER A 121 2.75 0.45 -4.78
CA SER A 121 1.34 0.32 -5.14
C SER A 121 0.46 -0.04 -3.94
N GLY A 122 -0.83 0.23 -4.04
CA GLY A 122 -1.81 -0.29 -3.09
C GLY A 122 -1.79 -1.81 -3.02
N GLY A 123 -2.00 -2.35 -1.83
CA GLY A 123 -1.98 -3.79 -1.57
C GLY A 123 -0.61 -4.38 -1.25
N THR A 124 0.46 -3.60 -1.29
CA THR A 124 1.80 -4.00 -0.82
C THR A 124 1.80 -4.16 0.70
N TYR A 125 2.25 -5.31 1.18
CA TYR A 125 2.45 -5.61 2.60
C TYR A 125 3.89 -5.28 2.99
N ILE A 126 4.09 -4.20 3.74
CA ILE A 126 5.43 -3.73 4.14
C ILE A 126 6.11 -4.74 5.08
N ARG A 127 5.34 -5.42 5.94
CA ARG A 127 5.86 -6.52 6.78
C ARG A 127 6.48 -7.63 5.93
N SER A 128 5.74 -8.08 4.91
CA SER A 128 6.22 -9.13 4.01
C SER A 128 7.40 -8.64 3.15
N LEU A 129 7.43 -7.36 2.76
CA LEU A 129 8.58 -6.78 2.06
C LEU A 129 9.84 -6.84 2.92
N LEU A 130 9.77 -6.44 4.19
CA LEU A 130 10.92 -6.50 5.10
C LEU A 130 11.36 -7.95 5.35
N ARG A 131 10.42 -8.89 5.52
CA ARG A 131 10.71 -10.34 5.58
C ARG A 131 11.50 -10.79 4.34
N ASP A 132 11.02 -10.45 3.14
CA ASP A 132 11.63 -10.88 1.88
C ASP A 132 13.03 -10.26 1.69
N ILE A 133 13.24 -9.00 2.12
CA ILE A 133 14.57 -8.35 2.17
C ILE A 133 15.49 -9.12 3.10
N CYS A 134 15.03 -9.46 4.30
CA CYS A 134 15.82 -10.22 5.29
C CYS A 134 16.17 -11.62 4.78
N ILE A 135 15.26 -12.31 4.09
CA ILE A 135 15.50 -13.58 3.43
C ILE A 135 16.62 -13.44 2.37
N GLN A 136 16.58 -12.39 1.54
CA GLN A 136 17.61 -12.15 0.52
C GLN A 136 18.99 -11.84 1.11
N LEU A 137 19.03 -11.23 2.28
CA LEU A 137 20.27 -11.00 3.04
C LEU A 137 20.77 -12.25 3.76
N GLY A 138 19.95 -13.31 3.89
CA GLY A 138 20.23 -14.47 4.69
C GLY A 138 20.24 -14.18 6.21
N ILE A 139 19.64 -13.08 6.64
CA ILE A 139 19.62 -12.62 8.04
C ILE A 139 18.16 -12.49 8.47
N PRO A 140 17.70 -13.24 9.49
CA PRO A 140 16.36 -13.07 10.03
C PRO A 140 16.10 -11.62 10.47
N GLY A 141 14.86 -11.15 10.30
CA GLY A 141 14.49 -9.83 10.75
C GLY A 141 12.98 -9.62 10.82
N THR A 142 12.57 -8.69 11.64
CA THR A 142 11.17 -8.40 11.96
C THR A 142 10.92 -6.90 11.95
N MET A 143 9.77 -6.49 11.39
CA MET A 143 9.35 -5.09 11.43
C MET A 143 9.09 -4.62 12.86
N THR A 144 9.70 -3.49 13.25
CA THR A 144 9.53 -2.90 14.58
C THR A 144 8.68 -1.63 14.55
N SER A 145 8.70 -0.89 13.44
CA SER A 145 7.93 0.33 13.28
C SER A 145 7.46 0.49 11.85
N LEU A 146 6.28 1.12 11.69
CA LEU A 146 5.70 1.43 10.40
C LEU A 146 4.92 2.73 10.45
N ALA A 147 5.29 3.68 9.61
CA ALA A 147 4.53 4.90 9.37
C ALA A 147 4.12 4.98 7.90
N ARG A 148 2.82 5.19 7.65
CA ARG A 148 2.33 5.54 6.32
C ARG A 148 2.37 7.05 6.18
N THR A 149 3.32 7.56 5.44
CA THR A 149 3.57 8.98 5.31
C THR A 149 2.73 9.64 4.22
N CYS A 150 2.33 8.86 3.21
CA CYS A 150 1.55 9.40 2.09
C CYS A 150 0.57 8.36 1.52
N VAL A 151 -0.62 8.82 1.07
CA VAL A 151 -1.58 8.00 0.31
C VAL A 151 -2.16 8.86 -0.80
N GLY A 152 -1.73 8.65 -2.05
CA GLY A 152 -2.09 9.50 -3.16
C GLY A 152 -1.71 10.96 -2.86
N PRO A 153 -2.65 11.92 -2.90
CA PRO A 153 -2.37 13.32 -2.62
C PRO A 153 -2.33 13.68 -1.12
N PHE A 154 -2.61 12.72 -0.24
CA PHE A 154 -2.67 12.98 1.21
C PHE A 154 -1.32 12.69 1.86
N ASP A 155 -0.76 13.70 2.52
CA ASP A 155 0.49 13.61 3.26
C ASP A 155 0.23 13.67 4.76
N ILE A 156 1.01 12.92 5.55
CA ILE A 156 0.87 12.86 7.00
C ILE A 156 1.13 14.23 7.66
N GLN A 157 1.97 15.08 7.04
CA GLN A 157 2.28 16.41 7.57
C GLN A 157 1.07 17.35 7.54
N SER A 158 0.10 17.08 6.66
CA SER A 158 -1.15 17.83 6.56
C SER A 158 -2.32 17.14 7.27
N ALA A 159 -2.08 16.03 7.95
CA ALA A 159 -3.11 15.29 8.67
C ALA A 159 -3.38 15.93 10.04
N TYR A 160 -4.63 15.85 10.46
CA TYR A 160 -5.10 16.32 11.76
C TYR A 160 -5.29 15.17 12.72
N ILE A 161 -5.04 15.38 14.00
CA ILE A 161 -5.38 14.43 15.05
C ILE A 161 -6.88 14.48 15.38
N ALA A 162 -7.41 13.43 15.98
CA ALA A 162 -8.85 13.31 16.25
C ALA A 162 -9.41 14.46 17.12
N GLU A 163 -8.59 14.96 18.04
CA GLU A 163 -8.93 16.09 18.93
C GLU A 163 -9.15 17.38 18.13
N GLU A 164 -8.32 17.66 17.12
CA GLU A 164 -8.45 18.83 16.26
C GLU A 164 -9.72 18.77 15.42
N LEU A 165 -10.09 17.57 14.94
CA LEU A 165 -11.35 17.36 14.22
C LEU A 165 -12.56 17.69 15.12
N THR A 166 -12.50 17.36 16.40
CA THR A 166 -13.56 17.67 17.35
C THR A 166 -13.71 19.18 17.57
N ILE A 167 -12.60 19.91 17.58
CA ILE A 167 -12.57 21.37 17.84
C ILE A 167 -12.95 22.18 16.59
N HIS A 168 -12.41 21.81 15.44
CA HIS A 168 -12.46 22.62 14.22
C HIS A 168 -13.49 22.12 13.19
N GLY A 169 -13.94 20.86 13.31
CA GLY A 169 -15.02 20.29 12.52
C GLY A 169 -14.87 20.47 11.02
N GLU A 170 -15.91 21.00 10.40
CA GLU A 170 -15.99 21.16 8.93
C GLU A 170 -14.90 22.03 8.31
N LYS A 171 -14.25 22.91 9.09
CA LYS A 171 -13.16 23.78 8.58
C LYS A 171 -11.94 23.03 8.14
N LEU A 172 -11.78 21.78 8.60
CA LEU A 172 -10.67 20.90 8.26
C LEU A 172 -10.99 19.98 7.07
N LEU A 173 -12.23 19.99 6.57
CA LEU A 173 -12.62 19.17 5.43
C LEU A 173 -11.94 19.66 4.15
N LEU A 174 -11.30 18.74 3.46
CA LEU A 174 -10.74 19.00 2.14
C LEU A 174 -11.81 18.80 1.06
N PRO A 175 -11.71 19.49 -0.09
CA PRO A 175 -12.56 19.21 -1.24
C PRO A 175 -12.49 17.72 -1.63
N THR A 176 -13.65 17.11 -1.89
CA THR A 176 -13.77 15.66 -2.16
C THR A 176 -13.02 15.21 -3.41
N ASP A 177 -12.83 16.10 -4.38
CA ASP A 177 -12.12 15.85 -5.64
C ASP A 177 -10.60 15.72 -5.48
N ILE A 178 -10.03 16.14 -4.33
CA ILE A 178 -8.61 15.94 -4.01
C ILE A 178 -8.27 14.46 -4.09
N ALA A 179 -9.13 13.59 -3.54
CA ALA A 179 -8.90 12.13 -3.54
C ALA A 179 -8.74 11.55 -4.95
N VAL A 180 -9.25 12.20 -5.96
CA VAL A 180 -9.23 11.79 -7.36
C VAL A 180 -8.48 12.77 -8.26
N SER A 181 -7.62 13.62 -7.68
CA SER A 181 -6.86 14.66 -8.38
C SER A 181 -5.98 14.12 -9.52
N HIS A 182 -5.59 12.85 -9.45
CA HIS A 182 -4.85 12.13 -10.49
C HIS A 182 -5.68 11.85 -11.76
N LEU A 183 -7.02 11.97 -11.70
CA LEU A 183 -7.88 11.83 -12.87
C LEU A 183 -7.94 13.12 -13.67
N SER A 184 -8.01 13.02 -14.99
CA SER A 184 -8.20 14.17 -15.87
C SER A 184 -9.55 14.82 -15.60
N LYS A 185 -9.58 16.17 -15.69
CA LYS A 185 -10.79 16.98 -15.51
C LYS A 185 -11.63 17.00 -16.79
N VAL A 186 -12.96 17.00 -16.62
CA VAL A 186 -13.95 17.20 -17.66
C VAL A 186 -15.00 18.17 -17.13
N ASP A 187 -15.26 19.24 -17.86
CA ASP A 187 -16.36 20.16 -17.53
C ASP A 187 -17.63 19.72 -18.27
N VAL A 188 -18.74 19.68 -17.55
CA VAL A 188 -20.07 19.32 -18.06
C VAL A 188 -21.02 20.50 -17.89
N ASP A 189 -21.79 20.78 -18.93
CA ASP A 189 -22.81 21.81 -18.89
C ASP A 189 -24.09 21.39 -18.13
N SER A 190 -25.03 22.28 -17.95
CA SER A 190 -26.28 22.01 -17.22
C SER A 190 -27.15 20.94 -17.86
N VAL A 191 -27.08 20.75 -19.19
CA VAL A 191 -27.84 19.72 -19.90
C VAL A 191 -27.19 18.37 -19.67
N GLN A 192 -25.86 18.28 -19.81
CA GLN A 192 -25.08 17.11 -19.55
C GLN A 192 -25.18 16.68 -18.09
N LEU A 193 -25.17 17.61 -17.14
CA LEU A 193 -25.39 17.34 -15.73
C LEU A 193 -26.76 16.70 -15.48
N LYS A 194 -27.85 17.23 -16.10
CA LYS A 194 -29.17 16.59 -16.02
C LYS A 194 -29.18 15.16 -16.59
N MET A 195 -28.47 14.94 -17.70
CA MET A 195 -28.31 13.59 -18.25
C MET A 195 -27.61 12.65 -17.27
N MET A 196 -26.55 13.13 -16.60
CA MET A 196 -25.81 12.36 -15.58
C MET A 196 -26.71 11.99 -14.39
N VAL A 197 -27.50 12.94 -13.88
CA VAL A 197 -28.47 12.71 -12.78
C VAL A 197 -29.50 11.62 -13.19
N GLN A 198 -29.94 11.63 -14.44
CA GLN A 198 -30.87 10.63 -14.98
C GLN A 198 -30.19 9.28 -15.32
N GLY A 199 -28.90 9.13 -15.07
CA GLY A 199 -28.13 7.92 -15.40
C GLY A 199 -27.89 7.71 -16.89
N LYS A 200 -28.13 8.73 -17.72
CA LYS A 200 -27.87 8.69 -19.17
C LYS A 200 -26.39 8.84 -19.47
N GLU A 201 -25.95 8.24 -20.56
CA GLU A 201 -24.58 8.37 -21.04
C GLU A 201 -24.40 9.69 -21.80
N LEU A 202 -23.20 10.28 -21.65
CA LEU A 202 -22.82 11.49 -22.37
C LEU A 202 -22.08 11.14 -23.65
N PRO A 203 -22.38 11.75 -24.81
CA PRO A 203 -21.61 11.55 -26.02
C PRO A 203 -20.17 12.06 -25.83
N ILE A 204 -19.20 11.37 -26.43
CA ILE A 204 -17.83 11.87 -26.50
C ILE A 204 -17.79 12.97 -27.55
N VAL A 205 -17.64 14.22 -27.12
CA VAL A 205 -17.41 15.37 -28.00
C VAL A 205 -15.89 15.59 -28.19
N GLU A 206 -15.49 16.27 -29.28
CA GLU A 206 -14.08 16.51 -29.60
C GLU A 206 -13.27 17.14 -28.45
N ALA A 207 -13.90 17.95 -27.58
CA ALA A 207 -13.29 18.53 -26.39
C ALA A 207 -12.72 17.46 -25.42
N PHE A 208 -13.22 16.22 -25.48
CA PHE A 208 -12.74 15.10 -24.64
C PHE A 208 -11.73 14.21 -25.38
N SER A 209 -11.51 14.44 -26.68
CA SER A 209 -10.63 13.61 -27.52
C SER A 209 -9.14 13.89 -27.29
N HIS A 210 -8.80 15.09 -26.83
CA HIS A 210 -7.42 15.55 -26.63
C HIS A 210 -6.87 15.29 -25.22
N THR A 211 -7.69 14.83 -24.29
CA THR A 211 -7.22 14.39 -22.98
C THR A 211 -6.59 13.01 -23.08
N ILE A 212 -5.45 12.82 -22.40
CA ILE A 212 -4.71 11.56 -22.23
C ILE A 212 -5.71 10.40 -22.09
N PRO A 213 -5.49 9.23 -22.69
CA PRO A 213 -6.42 8.11 -22.66
C PRO A 213 -6.60 7.55 -21.25
N SER A 214 -7.30 8.30 -20.40
CA SER A 214 -7.75 7.85 -19.10
C SER A 214 -9.04 7.08 -19.27
N ASN A 215 -9.19 5.98 -18.53
CA ASN A 215 -10.46 5.25 -18.50
C ASN A 215 -11.49 5.93 -17.60
N LYS A 216 -11.07 6.92 -16.76
CA LYS A 216 -11.91 7.66 -15.82
C LYS A 216 -11.56 9.13 -15.82
N TYR A 217 -12.56 9.96 -15.54
CA TYR A 217 -12.46 11.43 -15.49
C TYR A 217 -13.21 11.96 -14.29
N ARG A 218 -12.72 13.05 -13.70
CA ARG A 218 -13.46 13.83 -12.71
C ARG A 218 -14.29 14.88 -13.41
N ALA A 219 -15.60 14.87 -13.18
CA ALA A 219 -16.56 15.75 -13.83
C ALA A 219 -16.88 16.96 -12.95
N TYR A 220 -16.92 18.14 -13.57
CA TYR A 220 -17.28 19.39 -12.91
C TYR A 220 -18.47 20.01 -13.63
N GLY A 221 -19.55 20.24 -12.90
CA GLY A 221 -20.69 21.00 -13.33
C GLY A 221 -20.56 22.50 -12.98
N PRO A 222 -21.59 23.30 -13.24
CA PRO A 222 -21.60 24.75 -12.95
C PRO A 222 -21.28 25.12 -11.49
N HIS A 223 -21.56 24.21 -10.55
CA HIS A 223 -21.39 24.43 -9.11
C HIS A 223 -20.23 23.69 -8.50
N GLY A 224 -19.37 23.03 -9.30
CA GLY A 224 -18.19 22.33 -8.84
C GLY A 224 -18.16 20.84 -9.20
N PHE A 225 -17.43 20.05 -8.41
CA PHE A 225 -17.23 18.63 -8.65
C PHE A 225 -18.54 17.85 -8.49
N VAL A 226 -18.91 17.06 -9.50
CA VAL A 226 -20.18 16.34 -9.55
C VAL A 226 -20.01 14.81 -9.58
N GLY A 227 -18.80 14.32 -9.79
CA GLY A 227 -18.55 12.88 -9.76
C GLY A 227 -17.46 12.39 -10.71
N ILE A 228 -17.44 11.08 -10.90
CA ILE A 228 -16.48 10.38 -11.76
C ILE A 228 -17.23 9.80 -12.96
N LEU A 229 -16.74 10.09 -14.15
CA LEU A 229 -17.17 9.47 -15.40
C LEU A 229 -16.20 8.39 -15.81
N LYS A 230 -16.71 7.28 -16.34
CA LYS A 230 -15.95 6.20 -16.95
C LYS A 230 -16.14 6.22 -18.45
N ARG A 231 -15.05 6.13 -19.20
CA ARG A 231 -15.09 6.02 -20.66
C ARG A 231 -15.57 4.64 -21.08
N THR A 232 -16.53 4.61 -21.98
CA THR A 232 -16.94 3.44 -22.75
C THR A 232 -16.38 3.57 -24.18
N LYS A 233 -16.74 2.67 -25.07
CA LYS A 233 -16.28 2.72 -26.47
C LYS A 233 -16.75 3.99 -27.21
N HIS A 234 -17.95 4.51 -26.89
CA HIS A 234 -18.60 5.59 -27.65
C HIS A 234 -19.14 6.73 -26.76
N SER A 235 -19.02 6.62 -25.44
CA SER A 235 -19.67 7.53 -24.50
C SER A 235 -18.89 7.65 -23.18
N LEU A 236 -19.33 8.58 -22.34
CA LEU A 236 -18.94 8.66 -20.94
C LEU A 236 -20.15 8.28 -20.08
N LYS A 237 -19.95 7.34 -19.17
CA LYS A 237 -20.97 6.87 -18.22
C LYS A 237 -20.60 7.27 -16.81
N VAL A 238 -21.58 7.61 -15.98
CA VAL A 238 -21.38 7.86 -14.56
C VAL A 238 -20.87 6.60 -13.87
N ASP A 239 -19.69 6.69 -13.25
CA ASP A 239 -19.09 5.62 -12.42
C ASP A 239 -19.40 5.86 -10.94
N LYS A 240 -19.25 7.12 -10.50
CA LYS A 240 -19.63 7.58 -9.16
C LYS A 240 -20.21 8.98 -9.27
N ASN A 241 -21.26 9.27 -8.54
CA ASN A 241 -21.87 10.60 -8.45
C ASN A 241 -21.77 11.16 -7.04
N ILE A 242 -21.61 12.48 -6.96
CA ILE A 242 -21.68 13.27 -5.74
C ILE A 242 -22.67 14.40 -6.08
N PHE A 243 -23.92 14.03 -6.35
CA PHE A 243 -24.95 15.05 -6.54
C PHE A 243 -25.30 15.61 -5.16
N ILE A 244 -24.93 16.85 -4.93
CA ILE A 244 -25.47 17.63 -3.83
C ILE A 244 -26.80 18.15 -4.35
N GLU A 245 -27.91 17.65 -3.83
CA GLU A 245 -29.21 18.27 -4.03
C GLU A 245 -29.11 19.68 -3.44
N GLY A 246 -29.22 20.71 -4.31
CA GLY A 246 -29.31 22.10 -3.91
C GLY A 246 -30.74 22.49 -3.56
#